data_f31e18becc50ba337db7ba2b9b28e03e
#
_entry.id   f31e18becc50ba337db7ba2b9b28e03e
#
_cell.length_a   1.000
_cell.length_b   1.000
_cell.length_c   1.000
_cell.angle_alpha   90.00
_cell.angle_beta   90.00
_cell.angle_gamma   90.00
#
_symmetry.space_group_name_H-M   'P 1'
#
loop_
_entity.id
_entity.type
_entity.pdbx_description
1 polymer ?
#
loop_
_entity_poly.entity_id
_entity_poly.type
_entity_poly.pdbx_seq_one_letter_code
_entity_poly.pdbx_strand_id
1 'polypeptide(L)'
;RRSSGIGNDTMRNKSIITEAKQIQLATELISLGARLQVLEMNTNLSRERLVKLYKEIRGVSPPKGMLPYSEDWFMSWQPNMHSSLFINIYNYVVANTGVNGIDALIKSYCLYMEHIKVNELDKVLSLTRAWTLIRFIDSGVLCIAPCVSCRGKFVVHSLEIHSNHVCGLCNIPSRAGKTKKAAMLAAIH
;
A
#
# COMPACT_ATOMS: atom_id res chain seq x y z
N ARG A 1 -42.80 38.41 24.08
CA ARG A 1 -41.46 37.96 24.48
C ARG A 1 -40.88 37.18 23.32
N ARG A 2 -39.90 37.76 22.62
CA ARG A 2 -39.14 37.13 21.55
C ARG A 2 -37.97 36.40 22.20
N SER A 3 -37.87 35.11 22.04
CA SER A 3 -36.68 34.34 22.36
C SER A 3 -35.82 34.22 21.11
N SER A 4 -34.71 34.94 21.10
CA SER A 4 -33.66 34.85 20.12
C SER A 4 -32.90 33.54 20.29
N GLY A 5 -33.03 32.64 19.31
CA GLY A 5 -32.21 31.46 19.20
C GLY A 5 -30.79 31.87 18.80
N ILE A 6 -29.83 31.68 19.69
CA ILE A 6 -28.41 31.83 19.43
C ILE A 6 -27.98 30.58 18.65
N GLY A 7 -27.77 30.74 17.34
CA GLY A 7 -27.13 29.75 16.53
C GLY A 7 -25.68 29.59 16.98
N ASN A 8 -25.35 28.44 17.56
CA ASN A 8 -24.00 28.03 17.86
C ASN A 8 -23.25 27.73 16.54
N ASP A 9 -22.67 28.74 15.96
CA ASP A 9 -21.71 28.64 14.86
C ASP A 9 -20.35 28.26 15.47
N THR A 10 -20.20 26.98 15.82
CA THR A 10 -18.91 26.41 16.18
C THR A 10 -18.08 26.27 14.90
N MET A 11 -17.54 27.38 14.41
CA MET A 11 -16.37 27.38 13.53
C MET A 11 -15.27 26.66 14.31
N ARG A 12 -15.09 25.39 13.97
CA ARG A 12 -13.98 24.56 14.45
C ARG A 12 -12.70 25.21 13.94
N ASN A 13 -12.04 26.04 14.76
CA ASN A 13 -10.74 26.60 14.50
C ASN A 13 -9.76 25.43 14.28
N LYS A 14 -9.62 24.98 13.01
CA LYS A 14 -8.60 24.00 12.66
C LYS A 14 -7.25 24.63 12.94
N SER A 15 -6.50 24.07 13.88
CA SER A 15 -5.15 24.54 14.15
C SER A 15 -4.34 24.53 12.86
N ILE A 16 -3.72 25.65 12.52
CA ILE A 16 -2.84 25.82 11.35
C ILE A 16 -1.74 24.75 11.34
N ILE A 17 -1.20 24.42 12.51
CA ILE A 17 -0.19 23.38 12.67
C ILE A 17 -0.76 21.99 12.27
N THR A 18 -1.98 21.67 12.69
CA THR A 18 -2.63 20.41 12.32
C THR A 18 -2.88 20.34 10.82
N GLU A 19 -3.31 21.44 10.22
CA GLU A 19 -3.54 21.50 8.79
C GLU A 19 -2.23 21.35 7.99
N ALA A 20 -1.15 22.01 8.43
CA ALA A 20 0.17 21.87 7.84
C ALA A 20 0.66 20.40 7.87
N LYS A 21 0.48 19.69 8.99
CA LYS A 21 0.80 18.26 9.09
C LYS A 21 -0.01 17.41 8.13
N GLN A 22 -1.30 17.72 7.94
CA GLN A 22 -2.15 17.00 6.98
C GLN A 22 -1.70 17.23 5.52
N ILE A 23 -1.31 18.45 5.18
CA ILE A 23 -0.76 18.77 3.86
C ILE A 23 0.57 18.04 3.64
N GLN A 24 1.45 18.02 4.63
CA GLN A 24 2.72 17.31 4.56
C GLN A 24 2.51 15.81 4.33
N LEU A 25 1.63 15.17 5.11
CA LEU A 25 1.26 13.77 4.95
C LEU A 25 0.70 13.48 3.54
N ALA A 26 -0.23 14.32 3.07
CA ALA A 26 -0.80 14.18 1.73
C ALA A 26 0.28 14.31 0.64
N THR A 27 1.21 15.27 0.79
CA THR A 27 2.33 15.49 -0.14
C THR A 27 3.22 14.24 -0.23
N GLU A 28 3.56 13.65 0.89
CA GLU A 28 4.39 12.45 0.95
C GLU A 28 3.70 11.24 0.29
N LEU A 29 2.43 11.01 0.62
CA LEU A 29 1.63 9.95 0.02
C LEU A 29 1.48 10.12 -1.51
N ILE A 30 1.24 11.35 -1.99
CA ILE A 30 1.15 11.65 -3.43
C ILE A 30 2.48 11.37 -4.12
N SER A 31 3.59 11.79 -3.52
CA SER A 31 4.94 11.57 -4.06
C SER A 31 5.26 10.08 -4.18
N LEU A 32 4.78 9.25 -3.25
CA LEU A 32 4.90 7.79 -3.30
C LEU A 32 3.90 7.11 -4.25
N GLY A 33 2.96 7.86 -4.84
CA GLY A 33 2.00 7.38 -5.83
C GLY A 33 0.68 6.86 -5.26
N ALA A 34 0.26 7.36 -4.10
CA ALA A 34 -1.06 7.04 -3.54
C ALA A 34 -2.18 7.51 -4.47
N ARG A 35 -3.26 6.73 -4.57
CA ARG A 35 -4.50 7.16 -5.21
C ARG A 35 -5.30 8.10 -4.30
N LEU A 36 -6.18 8.90 -4.90
CA LEU A 36 -6.98 9.90 -4.19
C LEU A 36 -7.77 9.31 -3.02
N GLN A 37 -8.34 8.12 -3.19
CA GLN A 37 -9.10 7.45 -2.12
C GLN A 37 -8.24 7.13 -0.88
N VAL A 38 -6.96 6.78 -1.07
CA VAL A 38 -6.04 6.56 0.04
C VAL A 38 -5.78 7.86 0.79
N LEU A 39 -5.66 8.99 0.07
CA LEU A 39 -5.51 10.32 0.67
C LEU A 39 -6.75 10.72 1.48
N GLU A 40 -7.94 10.52 0.91
CA GLU A 40 -9.21 10.84 1.56
C GLU A 40 -9.43 10.04 2.86
N MET A 41 -8.96 8.78 2.90
CA MET A 41 -9.09 7.92 4.07
C MET A 41 -8.05 8.20 5.17
N ASN A 42 -6.94 8.83 4.83
CA ASN A 42 -5.82 9.03 5.77
C ASN A 42 -5.54 10.50 6.10
N THR A 43 -6.28 11.45 5.50
CA THR A 43 -6.14 12.88 5.77
C THR A 43 -7.51 13.52 6.01
N ASN A 44 -7.51 14.66 6.73
CA ASN A 44 -8.71 15.46 6.98
C ASN A 44 -8.86 16.62 5.98
N LEU A 45 -8.16 16.57 4.85
CA LEU A 45 -8.25 17.57 3.79
C LEU A 45 -9.49 17.30 2.92
N SER A 46 -10.13 18.37 2.43
CA SER A 46 -11.24 18.22 1.48
C SER A 46 -10.75 17.63 0.16
N ARG A 47 -11.65 16.91 -0.53
CA ARG A 47 -11.36 16.33 -1.84
C ARG A 47 -10.81 17.35 -2.84
N GLU A 48 -11.37 18.55 -2.85
CA GLU A 48 -10.93 19.63 -3.74
C GLU A 48 -9.48 20.03 -3.47
N ARG A 49 -9.09 20.17 -2.21
CA ARG A 49 -7.72 20.48 -1.80
C ARG A 49 -6.76 19.35 -2.17
N LEU A 50 -7.16 18.09 -1.96
CA LEU A 50 -6.36 16.93 -2.36
C LEU A 50 -6.15 16.87 -3.87
N VAL A 51 -7.19 17.15 -4.67
CA VAL A 51 -7.06 17.19 -6.15
C VAL A 51 -6.14 18.32 -6.58
N LYS A 52 -6.24 19.52 -5.97
CA LYS A 52 -5.36 20.64 -6.26
C LYS A 52 -3.91 20.29 -5.92
N LEU A 53 -3.67 19.81 -4.71
CA LEU A 53 -2.34 19.38 -4.24
C LEU A 53 -1.74 18.28 -5.14
N TYR A 54 -2.56 17.32 -5.57
CA TYR A 54 -2.13 16.28 -6.48
C TYR A 54 -1.64 16.83 -7.82
N LYS A 55 -2.37 17.80 -8.39
CA LYS A 55 -1.98 18.49 -9.64
C LYS A 55 -0.69 19.29 -9.48
N GLU A 56 -0.53 19.99 -8.37
CA GLU A 56 0.67 20.77 -8.07
C GLU A 56 1.92 19.88 -7.97
N ILE A 57 1.81 18.70 -7.34
CA ILE A 57 2.94 17.78 -7.12
C ILE A 57 3.24 16.93 -8.37
N ARG A 58 2.21 16.41 -9.04
CA ARG A 58 2.35 15.44 -10.13
C ARG A 58 2.21 16.03 -11.53
N GLY A 59 1.75 17.28 -11.65
CA GLY A 59 1.46 17.92 -12.93
C GLY A 59 0.23 17.37 -13.68
N VAL A 60 -0.44 16.37 -13.12
CA VAL A 60 -1.60 15.68 -13.73
C VAL A 60 -2.72 15.48 -12.72
N SER A 61 -3.93 15.27 -13.20
CA SER A 61 -5.06 14.93 -12.32
C SER A 61 -4.90 13.54 -11.69
N PRO A 62 -5.45 13.32 -10.48
CA PRO A 62 -5.44 11.99 -9.87
C PRO A 62 -6.05 10.95 -10.81
N PRO A 63 -5.48 9.72 -10.87
CA PRO A 63 -6.04 8.64 -11.66
C PRO A 63 -7.49 8.34 -11.25
N LYS A 64 -8.36 8.22 -12.24
CA LYS A 64 -9.76 7.81 -12.04
C LYS A 64 -9.84 6.30 -11.83
N GLY A 65 -10.95 5.83 -11.26
CA GLY A 65 -11.24 4.42 -11.05
C GLY A 65 -11.26 3.99 -9.60
N MET A 66 -11.75 2.78 -9.36
CA MET A 66 -11.89 2.19 -8.04
C MET A 66 -10.53 1.74 -7.49
N LEU A 67 -10.45 1.64 -6.16
CA LEU A 67 -9.33 0.95 -5.51
C LEU A 67 -9.30 -0.53 -5.93
N PRO A 68 -8.12 -1.16 -5.97
CA PRO A 68 -8.03 -2.61 -6.09
C PRO A 68 -8.74 -3.26 -4.91
N TYR A 69 -9.76 -4.07 -5.17
CA TYR A 69 -10.57 -4.74 -4.14
C TYR A 69 -10.51 -6.27 -4.22
N SER A 70 -9.86 -6.83 -5.26
CA SER A 70 -9.67 -8.28 -5.36
C SER A 70 -8.35 -8.69 -4.72
N GLU A 71 -8.43 -9.72 -3.87
CA GLU A 71 -7.31 -10.41 -3.24
C GLU A 71 -6.53 -11.30 -4.21
N ASP A 72 -7.16 -11.78 -5.29
CA ASP A 72 -6.55 -12.68 -6.28
C ASP A 72 -5.24 -12.16 -6.87
N TRP A 73 -5.14 -10.83 -7.01
CA TRP A 73 -3.92 -10.22 -7.49
C TRP A 73 -2.72 -10.56 -6.62
N PHE A 74 -2.91 -10.58 -5.29
CA PHE A 74 -1.86 -10.90 -4.33
C PHE A 74 -1.48 -12.38 -4.32
N MET A 75 -2.32 -13.25 -4.90
CA MET A 75 -2.04 -14.68 -5.03
C MET A 75 -1.25 -15.02 -6.29
N SER A 76 -1.17 -14.12 -7.27
CA SER A 76 -0.33 -14.28 -8.46
C SER A 76 1.15 -14.31 -8.07
N TRP A 77 1.97 -15.11 -8.76
CA TRP A 77 3.35 -15.43 -8.34
C TRP A 77 4.20 -14.20 -7.99
N GLN A 78 4.44 -13.29 -8.96
CA GLN A 78 5.29 -12.11 -8.76
C GLN A 78 4.66 -11.10 -7.77
N PRO A 79 3.38 -10.74 -7.88
CA PRO A 79 2.70 -9.94 -6.86
C PRO A 79 2.77 -10.54 -5.45
N ASN A 80 2.66 -11.86 -5.30
CA ASN A 80 2.75 -12.53 -4.01
C ASN A 80 4.14 -12.36 -3.38
N MET A 81 5.22 -12.54 -4.17
CA MET A 81 6.59 -12.35 -3.69
C MET A 81 6.83 -10.93 -3.19
N HIS A 82 6.43 -9.92 -3.97
CA HIS A 82 6.57 -8.51 -3.59
C HIS A 82 5.70 -8.13 -2.39
N SER A 83 4.48 -8.66 -2.32
CA SER A 83 3.57 -8.45 -1.19
C SER A 83 4.12 -9.08 0.08
N SER A 84 4.65 -10.29 -0.01
CA SER A 84 5.28 -11.01 1.10
C SER A 84 6.53 -10.28 1.61
N LEU A 85 7.38 -9.80 0.73
CA LEU A 85 8.52 -8.97 1.08
C LEU A 85 8.08 -7.70 1.83
N PHE A 86 7.13 -6.96 1.25
CA PHE A 86 6.63 -5.72 1.85
C PHE A 86 6.01 -5.95 3.24
N ILE A 87 5.15 -6.95 3.40
CA ILE A 87 4.48 -7.17 4.69
C ILE A 87 5.45 -7.65 5.78
N ASN A 88 6.49 -8.37 5.43
CA ASN A 88 7.55 -8.72 6.37
C ASN A 88 8.33 -7.47 6.83
N ILE A 89 8.64 -6.54 5.90
CA ILE A 89 9.24 -5.23 6.24
C ILE A 89 8.29 -4.44 7.14
N TYR A 90 7.00 -4.37 6.81
CA TYR A 90 5.99 -3.66 7.59
C TYR A 90 5.90 -4.19 9.02
N ASN A 91 5.79 -5.50 9.19
CA ASN A 91 5.74 -6.13 10.51
C ASN A 91 7.02 -5.88 11.31
N TYR A 92 8.18 -5.89 10.65
CA TYR A 92 9.45 -5.56 11.30
C TYR A 92 9.48 -4.10 11.78
N VAL A 93 9.04 -3.16 10.95
CA VAL A 93 8.98 -1.72 11.30
C VAL A 93 8.05 -1.50 12.47
N VAL A 94 6.83 -2.05 12.43
CA VAL A 94 5.85 -1.92 13.54
C VAL A 94 6.40 -2.50 14.84
N ALA A 95 6.99 -3.69 14.79
CA ALA A 95 7.51 -4.37 15.98
C ALA A 95 8.72 -3.67 16.63
N ASN A 96 9.57 -3.02 15.83
CA ASN A 96 10.86 -2.50 16.31
C ASN A 96 10.92 -0.98 16.47
N THR A 97 9.98 -0.22 15.89
CA THR A 97 10.04 1.26 15.94
C THR A 97 8.90 1.90 16.71
N GLY A 98 7.88 1.14 17.11
CA GLY A 98 6.68 1.67 17.76
C GLY A 98 5.80 2.54 16.82
N VAL A 99 6.17 2.68 15.55
CA VAL A 99 5.39 3.42 14.54
C VAL A 99 4.30 2.51 14.00
N ASN A 100 3.10 3.05 13.81
CA ASN A 100 1.95 2.29 13.33
C ASN A 100 1.13 3.07 12.29
N GLY A 101 0.08 2.46 11.77
CA GLY A 101 -0.85 3.09 10.83
C GLY A 101 -0.18 3.59 9.56
N ILE A 102 -0.53 4.82 9.15
CA ILE A 102 -0.07 5.41 7.89
C ILE A 102 1.44 5.69 7.88
N ASP A 103 2.01 6.07 9.02
CA ASP A 103 3.45 6.33 9.13
C ASP A 103 4.27 5.04 8.98
N ALA A 104 3.77 3.92 9.53
CA ALA A 104 4.37 2.61 9.32
C ALA A 104 4.29 2.17 7.85
N LEU A 105 3.15 2.41 7.19
CA LEU A 105 3.01 2.16 5.75
C LEU A 105 4.05 2.93 4.95
N ILE A 106 4.19 4.23 5.17
CA ILE A 106 5.12 5.10 4.44
C ILE A 106 6.56 4.62 4.64
N LYS A 107 6.99 4.45 5.89
CA LYS A 107 8.36 3.97 6.21
C LYS A 107 8.65 2.62 5.58
N SER A 108 7.73 1.67 5.72
CA SER A 108 7.90 0.33 5.17
C SER A 108 7.92 0.31 3.65
N TYR A 109 7.12 1.19 3.02
CA TYR A 109 7.10 1.30 1.57
C TYR A 109 8.38 1.94 1.03
N CYS A 110 8.94 2.93 1.72
CA CYS A 110 10.25 3.48 1.38
C CYS A 110 11.36 2.41 1.45
N LEU A 111 11.40 1.62 2.55
CA LEU A 111 12.35 0.51 2.68
C LEU A 111 12.15 -0.57 1.59
N TYR A 112 10.91 -0.89 1.26
CA TYR A 112 10.61 -1.79 0.15
C TYR A 112 11.16 -1.23 -1.18
N MET A 113 10.95 0.06 -1.46
CA MET A 113 11.44 0.70 -2.69
C MET A 113 12.95 0.75 -2.75
N GLU A 114 13.64 0.99 -1.64
CA GLU A 114 15.10 0.91 -1.54
C GLU A 114 15.59 -0.51 -1.84
N HIS A 115 14.96 -1.53 -1.25
CA HIS A 115 15.29 -2.92 -1.50
C HIS A 115 15.12 -3.29 -2.98
N ILE A 116 14.02 -2.88 -3.62
CA ILE A 116 13.78 -3.08 -5.05
C ILE A 116 14.88 -2.44 -5.90
N LYS A 117 15.24 -1.19 -5.56
CA LYS A 117 16.28 -0.45 -6.29
C LYS A 117 17.67 -1.08 -6.16
N VAL A 118 18.07 -1.44 -4.93
CA VAL A 118 19.40 -2.03 -4.65
C VAL A 118 19.56 -3.40 -5.33
N ASN A 119 18.48 -4.18 -5.42
CA ASN A 119 18.51 -5.51 -6.03
C ASN A 119 18.07 -5.50 -7.51
N GLU A 120 17.94 -4.33 -8.14
CA GLU A 120 17.56 -4.15 -9.55
C GLU A 120 16.27 -4.91 -9.94
N LEU A 121 15.31 -5.00 -8.99
CA LEU A 121 14.04 -5.69 -9.20
C LEU A 121 13.00 -4.77 -9.83
N ASP A 122 12.07 -5.35 -10.59
CA ASP A 122 10.93 -4.62 -11.12
C ASP A 122 10.01 -4.12 -9.99
N LYS A 123 9.50 -2.90 -10.13
CA LYS A 123 8.48 -2.36 -9.22
C LYS A 123 7.12 -2.97 -9.53
N VAL A 124 6.70 -3.96 -8.74
CA VAL A 124 5.40 -4.64 -8.89
C VAL A 124 4.35 -4.08 -7.95
N LEU A 125 4.69 -3.90 -6.67
CA LEU A 125 3.75 -3.42 -5.65
C LEU A 125 3.72 -1.88 -5.64
N SER A 126 2.55 -1.29 -5.93
CA SER A 126 2.31 0.15 -5.73
C SER A 126 1.95 0.45 -4.28
N LEU A 127 2.12 1.72 -3.83
CA LEU A 127 1.72 2.14 -2.48
C LEU A 127 0.24 1.84 -2.21
N THR A 128 -0.63 2.10 -3.19
CA THR A 128 -2.07 1.80 -3.05
C THR A 128 -2.33 0.31 -2.81
N ARG A 129 -1.60 -0.58 -3.50
CA ARG A 129 -1.72 -2.03 -3.27
C ARG A 129 -1.10 -2.45 -1.94
N ALA A 130 0.00 -1.83 -1.52
CA ALA A 130 0.59 -2.05 -0.19
C ALA A 130 -0.40 -1.68 0.93
N TRP A 131 -1.07 -0.54 0.79
CA TRP A 131 -2.13 -0.12 1.71
C TRP A 131 -3.32 -1.08 1.70
N THR A 132 -3.78 -1.53 0.52
CA THR A 132 -4.85 -2.52 0.39
C THR A 132 -4.48 -3.88 1.01
N LEU A 133 -3.22 -4.32 0.85
CA LEU A 133 -2.71 -5.54 1.44
C LEU A 133 -2.81 -5.53 2.97
N ILE A 134 -2.38 -4.44 3.61
CA ILE A 134 -2.51 -4.29 5.06
C ILE A 134 -3.98 -4.44 5.48
N ARG A 135 -4.90 -3.79 4.78
CA ARG A 135 -6.34 -3.88 5.08
C ARG A 135 -6.90 -5.30 4.92
N PHE A 136 -6.44 -6.05 3.91
CA PHE A 136 -6.85 -7.45 3.76
C PHE A 136 -6.30 -8.35 4.86
N ILE A 137 -5.11 -8.07 5.36
CA ILE A 137 -4.55 -8.79 6.51
C ILE A 137 -5.30 -8.40 7.80
N ASP A 138 -5.54 -7.12 8.03
CA ASP A 138 -6.27 -6.63 9.20
C ASP A 138 -7.72 -7.17 9.25
N SER A 139 -8.35 -7.33 8.08
CA SER A 139 -9.71 -7.91 7.97
C SER A 139 -9.74 -9.44 7.97
N GLY A 140 -8.59 -10.11 8.00
CA GLY A 140 -8.48 -11.57 7.99
C GLY A 140 -8.79 -12.24 6.66
N VAL A 141 -8.89 -11.50 5.56
CA VAL A 141 -9.04 -12.05 4.20
C VAL A 141 -7.75 -12.71 3.73
N LEU A 142 -6.64 -12.02 3.97
CA LEU A 142 -5.29 -12.55 3.76
C LEU A 142 -4.59 -12.74 5.09
N CYS A 143 -3.64 -13.64 5.13
CA CYS A 143 -2.79 -13.86 6.30
C CYS A 143 -1.37 -14.23 5.88
N ILE A 144 -0.50 -14.46 6.85
CA ILE A 144 0.90 -14.81 6.62
C ILE A 144 1.12 -16.24 7.12
N ALA A 145 1.63 -17.09 6.24
CA ALA A 145 1.99 -18.47 6.57
C ALA A 145 3.47 -18.75 6.33
N PRO A 146 4.11 -19.59 7.18
CA PRO A 146 5.48 -20.02 6.93
C PRO A 146 5.54 -21.09 5.83
N CYS A 147 6.54 -21.00 4.98
CA CYS A 147 6.85 -22.04 4.02
C CYS A 147 7.54 -23.22 4.70
N VAL A 148 7.08 -24.45 4.46
CA VAL A 148 7.68 -25.66 5.07
C VAL A 148 9.11 -25.94 4.58
N SER A 149 9.47 -25.47 3.38
CA SER A 149 10.80 -25.68 2.79
C SER A 149 11.83 -24.67 3.27
N CYS A 150 11.55 -23.35 3.12
CA CYS A 150 12.52 -22.30 3.44
C CYS A 150 12.22 -21.57 4.76
N ARG A 151 11.09 -21.84 5.41
CA ARG A 151 10.60 -21.16 6.62
C ARG A 151 10.34 -19.65 6.46
N GLY A 152 10.48 -19.10 5.26
CA GLY A 152 10.09 -17.74 4.95
C GLY A 152 8.59 -17.52 5.12
N LYS A 153 8.19 -16.30 5.45
CA LYS A 153 6.79 -15.94 5.69
C LYS A 153 6.19 -15.33 4.43
N PHE A 154 5.08 -15.88 3.95
CA PHE A 154 4.43 -15.48 2.70
C PHE A 154 2.95 -15.18 2.90
N VAL A 155 2.44 -14.25 2.10
CA VAL A 155 1.01 -13.92 2.03
C VAL A 155 0.26 -15.11 1.43
N VAL A 156 -0.80 -15.54 2.11
CA VAL A 156 -1.71 -16.60 1.66
C VAL A 156 -3.15 -16.16 1.88
N HIS A 157 -4.08 -16.76 1.16
CA HIS A 157 -5.50 -16.59 1.43
C HIS A 157 -5.87 -17.34 2.71
N SER A 158 -6.64 -16.70 3.61
CA SER A 158 -6.96 -17.30 4.93
C SER A 158 -7.74 -18.62 4.82
N LEU A 159 -8.51 -18.81 3.74
CA LEU A 159 -9.21 -20.08 3.47
C LEU A 159 -8.29 -21.18 2.91
N GLU A 160 -7.07 -20.84 2.48
CA GLU A 160 -6.11 -21.77 1.86
C GLU A 160 -4.90 -22.04 2.76
N ILE A 161 -5.07 -21.87 4.07
CA ILE A 161 -4.02 -22.21 5.04
C ILE A 161 -3.92 -23.73 5.14
N HIS A 162 -2.86 -24.28 4.57
CA HIS A 162 -2.50 -25.69 4.70
C HIS A 162 -1.22 -25.84 5.52
N SER A 163 -1.16 -26.90 6.33
CA SER A 163 0.04 -27.25 7.12
C SER A 163 1.30 -27.46 6.25
N ASN A 164 1.13 -27.68 4.95
CA ASN A 164 2.20 -28.01 4.00
C ASN A 164 2.44 -26.88 2.99
N HIS A 165 2.19 -25.62 3.36
CA HIS A 165 2.37 -24.49 2.43
C HIS A 165 3.81 -24.40 1.93
N VAL A 166 4.00 -24.48 0.60
CA VAL A 166 5.27 -24.25 -0.08
C VAL A 166 5.19 -22.94 -0.88
N CYS A 167 6.09 -22.02 -0.61
CA CYS A 167 6.09 -20.72 -1.27
C CYS A 167 6.47 -20.80 -2.76
N GLY A 168 6.11 -19.78 -3.53
CA GLY A 168 6.43 -19.68 -4.95
C GLY A 168 7.91 -19.52 -5.28
N LEU A 169 8.80 -19.30 -4.30
CA LEU A 169 10.26 -19.34 -4.51
C LEU A 169 10.80 -20.78 -4.40
N CYS A 170 10.25 -21.60 -3.51
CA CYS A 170 10.64 -22.99 -3.36
C CYS A 170 9.98 -23.89 -4.42
N ASN A 171 8.78 -23.53 -4.86
CA ASN A 171 8.07 -24.22 -5.94
C ASN A 171 7.66 -23.19 -7.00
N ILE A 172 8.59 -22.89 -7.91
CA ILE A 172 8.40 -21.88 -8.94
C ILE A 172 7.38 -22.40 -9.96
N PRO A 173 6.27 -21.68 -10.20
CA PRO A 173 5.29 -22.09 -11.21
C PRO A 173 5.92 -22.17 -12.60
N SER A 174 5.54 -23.15 -13.40
CA SER A 174 6.10 -23.39 -14.75
C SER A 174 5.97 -22.17 -15.70
N ARG A 175 5.07 -21.24 -15.41
CA ARG A 175 4.86 -20.00 -16.16
C ARG A 175 5.45 -18.76 -15.46
N ALA A 176 6.19 -18.93 -14.36
CA ALA A 176 6.83 -17.82 -13.65
C ALA A 176 7.83 -17.12 -14.57
N GLY A 177 7.75 -15.77 -14.66
CA GLY A 177 8.63 -14.96 -15.49
C GLY A 177 8.40 -15.05 -17.01
N LYS A 178 7.51 -15.90 -17.50
CA LYS A 178 7.17 -15.99 -18.94
C LYS A 178 6.11 -14.95 -19.34
N THR A 179 6.40 -13.67 -19.12
CA THR A 179 5.58 -12.60 -19.68
C THR A 179 6.00 -12.35 -21.13
N LYS A 180 5.09 -11.78 -21.95
CA LYS A 180 5.43 -11.37 -23.32
C LYS A 180 6.68 -10.48 -23.38
N LYS A 181 6.89 -9.64 -22.36
CA LYS A 181 8.07 -8.76 -22.23
C LYS A 181 9.36 -9.55 -22.00
N ALA A 182 9.33 -10.55 -21.11
CA ALA A 182 10.50 -11.42 -20.88
C ALA A 182 10.84 -12.28 -22.11
N ALA A 183 9.82 -12.75 -22.82
CA ALA A 183 10.02 -13.46 -24.10
C ALA A 183 10.60 -12.57 -25.20
N MET A 184 10.20 -11.29 -25.28
CA MET A 184 10.78 -10.31 -26.21
C MET A 184 12.25 -9.98 -25.87
N LEU A 185 12.60 -9.83 -24.60
CA LEU A 185 13.98 -9.57 -24.17
C LEU A 185 14.90 -10.77 -24.43
N ALA A 186 14.39 -12.00 -24.23
CA ALA A 186 15.17 -13.22 -24.55
C ALA A 186 15.35 -13.47 -26.06
N ALA A 187 14.51 -12.87 -26.92
CA ALA A 187 14.61 -12.98 -28.37
C ALA A 187 15.59 -11.96 -28.99
N ILE A 188 16.11 -11.02 -28.21
CA ILE A 188 17.06 -9.96 -28.66
C ILE A 188 18.53 -10.33 -28.33
N HIS A 189 18.72 -11.38 -27.57
CA HIS A 189 20.04 -12.00 -27.28
C HIS A 189 20.18 -13.35 -27.96
#